data_a69d86b2647a154fa936557a4a2ba1be
#
_entry.id   a69d86b2647a154fa936557a4a2ba1be
#
_cell.length_a   1.000
_cell.length_b   1.000
_cell.length_c   1.000
_cell.angle_alpha   90.00
_cell.angle_beta   90.00
_cell.angle_gamma   90.00
#
_symmetry.space_group_name_H-M   'P 1'
#
loop_
_entity.id
_entity.type
_entity.pdbx_description
1 polymer ?
#
loop_
_entity_poly.entity_id
_entity_poly.type
_entity_poly.pdbx_seq_one_letter_code
_entity_poly.pdbx_strand_id
1 'polypeptide(L)'
;MKLKPLWGLLVTDLVIIGAGFIGMSFALAAHKQGFGVEVYDKAAAPVLPKTVTSQVIAVNPVSAEFLSGIGVWNLIPDRFITRYDQMSVFDGQGSGSISFTAEEGGLPCLGYIVDQGALRVAMSECALSQGLEVKWTETADIDELQRDLLVAADGAHSATREKLGLKKMGYSYDQRATVCVAQFGQEFTEERGQQAYQWFCDSGPLALLPLGDQGKFAVVWSSSEDMASISETEFISALEGSTEDKLGRVHGISSRHSFPLMQQQAWRYVTEGAVLLGDAAHAIHPLAGQGANLGFADASCLITELCAARLEGRVIGDLGVLKRYEKKRKADNHLAALAMEGFHRLFTSDSSIVGLVRSRGLRLVNENKTLKRLAISVASGRV
;
A
#
# COMPACT_ATOMS: atom_id res chain seq x y z
N MET A 1 12.20 1.37 48.70
CA MET A 1 10.74 1.22 48.75
C MET A 1 10.21 1.71 47.41
N LYS A 2 9.99 0.78 46.43
CA LYS A 2 9.51 1.12 45.08
C LYS A 2 7.99 1.35 45.19
N LEU A 3 7.54 2.56 44.98
CA LEU A 3 6.13 2.90 44.83
C LEU A 3 5.62 2.22 43.54
N LYS A 4 4.77 1.20 43.65
CA LYS A 4 3.95 0.71 42.58
C LYS A 4 2.93 1.81 42.23
N PRO A 5 2.76 2.18 40.95
CA PRO A 5 1.69 3.10 40.57
C PRO A 5 0.34 2.42 40.80
N LEU A 6 -0.55 3.11 41.49
CA LEU A 6 -1.97 2.80 41.70
C LEU A 6 -2.77 3.03 40.39
N TRP A 7 -2.54 2.24 39.32
CA TRP A 7 -3.37 2.29 38.13
C TRP A 7 -4.01 0.93 37.90
N GLY A 8 -5.08 0.71 38.62
CA GLY A 8 -5.90 -0.52 38.53
C GLY A 8 -7.19 -0.36 37.69
N LEU A 9 -7.19 0.53 36.73
CA LEU A 9 -8.15 0.57 35.61
C LEU A 9 -7.29 0.73 34.35
N LEU A 10 -7.40 -0.21 33.43
CA LEU A 10 -6.83 -0.08 32.08
C LEU A 10 -7.53 1.12 31.43
N VAL A 11 -6.93 2.29 31.55
CA VAL A 11 -7.37 3.47 30.80
C VAL A 11 -6.98 3.19 29.35
N THR A 12 -7.95 3.06 28.48
CA THR A 12 -7.71 2.92 27.04
C THR A 12 -7.28 4.27 26.50
N ASP A 13 -5.99 4.41 26.14
CA ASP A 13 -5.48 5.65 25.55
C ASP A 13 -5.98 5.80 24.10
N LEU A 14 -5.98 4.68 23.36
CA LEU A 14 -6.21 4.65 21.92
C LEU A 14 -7.31 3.63 21.56
N VAL A 15 -8.30 4.07 20.82
CA VAL A 15 -9.26 3.18 20.16
C VAL A 15 -9.05 3.27 18.66
N ILE A 16 -8.84 2.12 18.02
CA ILE A 16 -8.57 1.99 16.59
C ILE A 16 -9.75 1.27 15.93
N ILE A 17 -10.34 1.90 14.92
CA ILE A 17 -11.41 1.32 14.12
C ILE A 17 -10.81 0.86 12.79
N GLY A 18 -10.82 -0.45 12.57
CA GLY A 18 -10.26 -1.13 11.41
C GLY A 18 -8.95 -1.86 11.71
N ALA A 19 -9.00 -3.21 11.68
CA ALA A 19 -7.85 -4.11 11.82
C ALA A 19 -7.29 -4.54 10.45
N GLY A 20 -7.34 -3.65 9.45
CA GLY A 20 -6.56 -3.77 8.22
C GLY A 20 -5.07 -3.64 8.50
N PHE A 21 -4.21 -3.88 7.49
CA PHE A 21 -2.75 -3.85 7.72
C PHE A 21 -2.24 -2.48 8.21
N ILE A 22 -2.88 -1.37 7.88
CA ILE A 22 -2.47 -0.04 8.39
C ILE A 22 -2.91 0.16 9.84
N GLY A 23 -4.18 -0.13 10.17
CA GLY A 23 -4.67 -0.03 11.54
C GLY A 23 -3.91 -0.93 12.50
N MET A 24 -3.65 -2.20 12.10
CA MET A 24 -2.88 -3.15 12.89
C MET A 24 -1.42 -2.74 13.06
N SER A 25 -0.77 -2.22 12.00
CA SER A 25 0.62 -1.77 12.12
C SER A 25 0.76 -0.60 13.09
N PHE A 26 -0.20 0.35 13.08
CA PHE A 26 -0.25 1.42 14.06
C PHE A 26 -0.55 0.89 15.47
N ALA A 27 -1.52 -0.02 15.61
CA ALA A 27 -1.88 -0.62 16.89
C ALA A 27 -0.70 -1.31 17.57
N LEU A 28 0.03 -2.14 16.82
CA LEU A 28 1.24 -2.82 17.30
C LEU A 28 2.36 -1.84 17.65
N ALA A 29 2.57 -0.83 16.82
CA ALA A 29 3.54 0.23 17.13
C ALA A 29 3.20 0.98 18.41
N ALA A 30 1.94 1.35 18.60
CA ALA A 30 1.46 2.05 19.79
C ALA A 30 1.54 1.18 21.03
N HIS A 31 1.09 -0.07 20.95
CA HIS A 31 1.18 -1.04 22.04
C HIS A 31 2.63 -1.25 22.49
N LYS A 32 3.55 -1.41 21.53
CA LYS A 32 5.00 -1.52 21.82
C LYS A 32 5.57 -0.30 22.54
N GLN A 33 5.00 0.89 22.32
CA GLN A 33 5.38 2.13 23.04
C GLN A 33 4.66 2.28 24.38
N GLY A 34 3.87 1.28 24.82
CA GLY A 34 3.19 1.24 26.11
C GLY A 34 1.95 2.12 26.18
N PHE A 35 1.27 2.34 25.04
CA PHE A 35 -0.09 2.89 25.04
C PHE A 35 -1.10 1.79 25.33
N GLY A 36 -2.18 2.12 26.07
CA GLY A 36 -3.37 1.28 26.18
C GLY A 36 -4.14 1.31 24.86
N VAL A 37 -4.23 0.18 24.16
CA VAL A 37 -4.79 0.10 22.81
C VAL A 37 -5.95 -0.88 22.77
N GLU A 38 -7.09 -0.45 22.19
CA GLU A 38 -8.19 -1.31 21.78
C GLU A 38 -8.40 -1.24 20.28
N VAL A 39 -8.59 -2.39 19.62
CA VAL A 39 -8.80 -2.47 18.17
C VAL A 39 -10.13 -3.15 17.89
N TYR A 40 -10.94 -2.55 17.02
CA TYR A 40 -12.23 -3.07 16.58
C TYR A 40 -12.24 -3.30 15.07
N ASP A 41 -12.75 -4.45 14.62
CA ASP A 41 -13.00 -4.71 13.20
C ASP A 41 -14.30 -5.50 13.03
N LYS A 42 -15.12 -5.09 12.07
CA LYS A 42 -16.36 -5.77 11.68
C LYS A 42 -16.12 -7.10 10.97
N ALA A 43 -14.93 -7.31 10.41
CA ALA A 43 -14.56 -8.55 9.75
C ALA A 43 -14.14 -9.62 10.76
N ALA A 44 -14.18 -10.89 10.33
CA ALA A 44 -13.61 -11.98 11.09
C ALA A 44 -12.07 -11.93 11.11
N ALA A 45 -11.48 -12.59 12.11
CA ALA A 45 -10.02 -12.76 12.17
C ALA A 45 -9.47 -13.34 10.86
N PRO A 46 -8.32 -12.88 10.38
CA PRO A 46 -7.75 -13.36 9.13
C PRO A 46 -7.33 -14.82 9.23
N VAL A 47 -7.45 -15.53 8.10
CA VAL A 47 -7.01 -16.93 7.96
C VAL A 47 -5.90 -16.99 6.91
N LEU A 48 -4.85 -17.75 7.21
CA LEU A 48 -3.71 -17.89 6.31
C LEU A 48 -4.15 -18.56 4.99
N PRO A 49 -3.92 -17.94 3.83
CA PRO A 49 -4.24 -18.56 2.56
C PRO A 49 -3.37 -19.80 2.32
N LYS A 50 -3.92 -20.79 1.61
CA LYS A 50 -3.18 -22.03 1.31
C LYS A 50 -2.02 -21.78 0.35
N THR A 51 -2.22 -20.89 -0.62
CA THR A 51 -1.26 -20.50 -1.66
C THR A 51 -1.24 -19.00 -1.78
N VAL A 52 -0.19 -18.45 -2.40
CA VAL A 52 -0.12 -17.01 -2.72
C VAL A 52 -1.29 -16.63 -3.61
N THR A 53 -1.95 -15.52 -3.29
CA THR A 53 -3.14 -15.03 -3.99
C THR A 53 -2.79 -13.88 -4.95
N SER A 54 -3.78 -13.40 -5.71
CA SER A 54 -3.64 -12.18 -6.51
C SER A 54 -3.74 -10.89 -5.67
N GLN A 55 -4.13 -11.02 -4.40
CA GLN A 55 -4.22 -9.89 -3.49
C GLN A 55 -2.87 -9.64 -2.83
N VAL A 56 -2.00 -8.94 -3.53
CA VAL A 56 -0.67 -8.60 -3.05
C VAL A 56 -0.50 -7.10 -2.90
N ILE A 57 0.51 -6.70 -2.13
CA ILE A 57 0.99 -5.32 -2.04
C ILE A 57 2.49 -5.28 -2.33
N ALA A 58 2.93 -4.19 -2.95
CA ALA A 58 4.35 -3.87 -3.04
C ALA A 58 4.77 -3.10 -1.78
N VAL A 59 5.69 -3.68 -1.02
CA VAL A 59 6.24 -3.10 0.21
C VAL A 59 7.64 -2.59 -0.09
N ASN A 60 7.87 -1.29 0.09
CA ASN A 60 9.19 -0.71 -0.08
C ASN A 60 10.12 -1.02 1.12
N PRO A 61 11.44 -0.82 0.99
CA PRO A 61 12.38 -1.15 2.07
C PRO A 61 12.08 -0.44 3.39
N VAL A 62 11.67 0.83 3.37
CA VAL A 62 11.34 1.60 4.58
C VAL A 62 10.10 1.03 5.29
N SER A 63 9.07 0.65 4.53
CA SER A 63 7.89 -0.01 5.08
C SER A 63 8.23 -1.39 5.66
N ALA A 64 9.11 -2.15 5.02
CA ALA A 64 9.58 -3.44 5.53
C ALA A 64 10.39 -3.29 6.84
N GLU A 65 11.24 -2.25 6.93
CA GLU A 65 11.95 -1.90 8.17
C GLU A 65 10.96 -1.53 9.29
N PHE A 66 9.92 -0.76 8.98
CA PHE A 66 8.87 -0.43 9.95
C PHE A 66 8.14 -1.69 10.45
N LEU A 67 7.71 -2.57 9.53
CA LEU A 67 7.05 -3.85 9.87
C LEU A 67 7.96 -4.77 10.68
N SER A 68 9.26 -4.79 10.38
CA SER A 68 10.27 -5.52 11.17
C SER A 68 10.41 -4.92 12.56
N GLY A 69 10.44 -3.60 12.65
CA GLY A 69 10.53 -2.85 13.91
C GLY A 69 9.38 -3.13 14.88
N ILE A 70 8.19 -3.42 14.37
CA ILE A 70 7.02 -3.80 15.19
C ILE A 70 6.88 -5.32 15.39
N GLY A 71 7.79 -6.13 14.83
CA GLY A 71 7.84 -7.58 15.04
C GLY A 71 7.00 -8.42 14.08
N VAL A 72 6.40 -7.82 13.05
CA VAL A 72 5.48 -8.49 12.10
C VAL A 72 6.25 -9.23 11.00
N TRP A 73 7.29 -8.61 10.45
CA TRP A 73 7.94 -9.07 9.22
C TRP A 73 8.37 -10.54 9.25
N ASN A 74 9.00 -10.96 10.33
CA ASN A 74 9.52 -12.31 10.51
C ASN A 74 8.44 -13.37 10.78
N LEU A 75 7.19 -12.97 10.98
CA LEU A 75 6.04 -13.87 11.14
C LEU A 75 5.36 -14.18 9.80
N ILE A 76 5.69 -13.43 8.74
CA ILE A 76 5.16 -13.73 7.40
C ILE A 76 5.94 -14.91 6.84
N PRO A 77 5.29 -16.04 6.49
CA PRO A 77 6.02 -17.16 5.93
C PRO A 77 6.68 -16.81 4.59
N ASP A 78 7.93 -17.22 4.37
CA ASP A 78 8.77 -16.84 3.23
C ASP A 78 8.09 -17.02 1.87
N ARG A 79 7.29 -18.08 1.70
CA ARG A 79 6.55 -18.33 0.45
C ARG A 79 5.56 -17.23 0.06
N PHE A 80 5.21 -16.33 0.98
CA PHE A 80 4.29 -15.20 0.75
C PHE A 80 5.00 -13.86 0.57
N ILE A 81 6.33 -13.88 0.54
CA ILE A 81 7.17 -12.71 0.30
C ILE A 81 8.05 -13.00 -0.92
N THR A 82 8.01 -12.12 -1.90
CA THR A 82 8.93 -12.18 -3.04
C THR A 82 9.70 -10.87 -3.10
N ARG A 83 11.01 -10.95 -2.91
CA ARG A 83 11.93 -9.83 -3.11
C ARG A 83 12.06 -9.55 -4.61
N TYR A 84 12.13 -8.27 -4.99
CA TYR A 84 12.49 -7.90 -6.35
C TYR A 84 13.58 -6.82 -6.34
N ASP A 85 14.55 -6.98 -7.25
CA ASP A 85 15.73 -6.14 -7.36
C ASP A 85 15.73 -5.30 -8.63
N GLN A 86 14.82 -5.61 -9.53
CA GLN A 86 14.71 -4.94 -10.82
C GLN A 86 13.25 -4.58 -11.12
N MET A 87 13.07 -3.46 -11.82
CA MET A 87 11.77 -3.05 -12.36
C MET A 87 11.96 -2.46 -13.74
N SER A 88 11.20 -2.96 -14.71
CA SER A 88 11.16 -2.42 -16.06
C SER A 88 9.81 -1.78 -16.35
N VAL A 89 9.85 -0.58 -16.89
CA VAL A 89 8.67 0.19 -17.28
C VAL A 89 8.72 0.44 -18.78
N PHE A 90 7.63 0.12 -19.47
CA PHE A 90 7.49 0.22 -20.92
C PHE A 90 6.38 1.20 -21.29
N ASP A 91 6.63 1.99 -22.32
CA ASP A 91 5.63 2.77 -23.02
C ASP A 91 4.93 1.84 -24.03
N GLY A 92 3.75 1.34 -23.69
CA GLY A 92 2.99 0.42 -24.57
C GLY A 92 2.48 1.04 -25.88
N GLN A 93 2.56 2.38 -26.02
CA GLN A 93 2.19 3.12 -27.22
C GLN A 93 3.40 3.59 -28.03
N GLY A 94 4.62 3.37 -27.52
CA GLY A 94 5.85 3.88 -28.09
C GLY A 94 7.04 2.94 -27.85
N SER A 95 8.24 3.40 -28.23
CA SER A 95 9.48 2.64 -28.06
C SER A 95 10.24 2.99 -26.77
N GLY A 96 9.64 3.79 -25.88
CA GLY A 96 10.28 4.24 -24.65
C GLY A 96 10.28 3.14 -23.58
N SER A 97 11.42 2.95 -22.94
CA SER A 97 11.51 2.10 -21.75
C SER A 97 12.50 2.66 -20.75
N ILE A 98 12.31 2.30 -19.48
CA ILE A 98 13.24 2.61 -18.41
C ILE A 98 13.33 1.39 -17.48
N SER A 99 14.54 1.08 -17.04
CA SER A 99 14.79 0.02 -16.05
C SER A 99 15.44 0.63 -14.83
N PHE A 100 15.03 0.12 -13.68
CA PHE A 100 15.58 0.46 -12.37
C PHE A 100 16.16 -0.79 -11.75
N THR A 101 17.33 -0.67 -11.12
CA THR A 101 17.95 -1.73 -10.34
C THR A 101 18.23 -1.27 -8.92
N ALA A 102 18.21 -2.19 -7.98
CA ALA A 102 18.59 -1.91 -6.59
C ALA A 102 20.01 -1.37 -6.47
N GLU A 103 20.94 -1.89 -7.28
CA GLU A 103 22.34 -1.47 -7.32
C GLU A 103 22.48 0.01 -7.71
N GLU A 104 21.73 0.50 -8.73
CA GLU A 104 21.72 1.90 -9.14
C GLU A 104 21.29 2.84 -8.00
N GLY A 105 20.39 2.36 -7.13
CA GLY A 105 19.91 3.07 -5.94
C GLY A 105 20.81 2.91 -4.70
N GLY A 106 21.79 2.01 -4.74
CA GLY A 106 22.57 1.62 -3.55
C GLY A 106 21.68 0.96 -2.48
N LEU A 107 20.68 0.19 -2.91
CA LEU A 107 19.69 -0.46 -2.07
C LEU A 107 19.93 -1.98 -2.03
N PRO A 108 19.55 -2.66 -0.94
CA PRO A 108 19.57 -4.12 -0.89
C PRO A 108 18.56 -4.75 -1.87
N CYS A 109 17.42 -4.08 -2.10
CA CYS A 109 16.38 -4.46 -3.05
C CYS A 109 15.56 -3.22 -3.42
N LEU A 110 14.75 -3.29 -4.49
CA LEU A 110 13.76 -2.26 -4.79
C LEU A 110 12.52 -2.38 -3.90
N GLY A 111 12.20 -3.61 -3.45
CA GLY A 111 11.07 -3.87 -2.57
C GLY A 111 10.70 -5.35 -2.50
N TYR A 112 9.53 -5.58 -1.98
CA TYR A 112 8.97 -6.91 -1.76
C TYR A 112 7.50 -6.94 -2.21
N ILE A 113 7.12 -8.03 -2.86
CA ILE A 113 5.71 -8.33 -3.11
C ILE A 113 5.24 -9.26 -1.99
N VAL A 114 4.20 -8.84 -1.28
CA VAL A 114 3.72 -9.51 -0.07
C VAL A 114 2.24 -9.83 -0.22
N ASP A 115 1.84 -11.07 0.07
CA ASP A 115 0.44 -11.47 0.10
C ASP A 115 -0.29 -10.77 1.27
N GLN A 116 -1.41 -10.11 0.98
CA GLN A 116 -2.16 -9.33 1.97
C GLN A 116 -2.76 -10.22 3.07
N GLY A 117 -3.23 -11.42 2.71
CA GLY A 117 -3.80 -12.37 3.66
C GLY A 117 -2.75 -12.85 4.66
N ALA A 118 -1.57 -13.23 4.16
CA ALA A 118 -0.46 -13.66 5.01
C ALA A 118 0.05 -12.52 5.92
N LEU A 119 0.14 -11.29 5.41
CA LEU A 119 0.51 -10.13 6.21
C LEU A 119 -0.50 -9.87 7.34
N ARG A 120 -1.81 -9.93 7.06
CA ARG A 120 -2.85 -9.75 8.08
C ARG A 120 -2.81 -10.83 9.16
N VAL A 121 -2.55 -12.09 8.78
CA VAL A 121 -2.36 -13.18 9.74
C VAL A 121 -1.14 -12.94 10.62
N ALA A 122 0.00 -12.60 10.03
CA ALA A 122 1.22 -12.28 10.79
C ALA A 122 1.01 -11.12 11.77
N MET A 123 0.25 -10.09 11.38
CA MET A 123 -0.13 -9.00 12.30
C MET A 123 -1.02 -9.47 13.45
N SER A 124 -2.00 -10.34 13.16
CA SER A 124 -2.89 -10.91 14.18
C SER A 124 -2.13 -11.80 15.17
N GLU A 125 -1.22 -12.63 14.68
CA GLU A 125 -0.35 -13.48 15.50
C GLU A 125 0.61 -12.63 16.35
N CYS A 126 1.17 -11.57 15.77
CA CYS A 126 2.01 -10.62 16.48
C CYS A 126 1.23 -9.94 17.62
N ALA A 127 0.00 -9.48 17.36
CA ALA A 127 -0.87 -8.89 18.36
C ALA A 127 -1.15 -9.85 19.52
N LEU A 128 -1.53 -11.08 19.19
CA LEU A 128 -1.80 -12.11 20.17
C LEU A 128 -0.57 -12.41 21.05
N SER A 129 0.60 -12.55 20.42
CA SER A 129 1.86 -12.82 21.12
C SER A 129 2.30 -11.69 22.07
N GLN A 130 1.90 -10.45 21.77
CA GLN A 130 2.17 -9.26 22.59
C GLN A 130 1.06 -8.96 23.61
N GLY A 131 -0.03 -9.74 23.62
CA GLY A 131 -1.18 -9.52 24.51
C GLY A 131 -2.06 -8.35 24.08
N LEU A 132 -1.98 -7.90 22.82
CA LEU A 132 -2.89 -6.92 22.25
C LEU A 132 -4.16 -7.63 21.76
N GLU A 133 -5.29 -7.33 22.41
CA GLU A 133 -6.58 -7.87 22.04
C GLU A 133 -7.19 -7.12 20.84
N VAL A 134 -7.66 -7.88 19.85
CA VAL A 134 -8.41 -7.36 18.69
C VAL A 134 -9.82 -7.89 18.76
N LYS A 135 -10.79 -7.00 18.81
CA LYS A 135 -12.23 -7.31 18.86
C LYS A 135 -12.75 -7.51 17.43
N TRP A 136 -12.63 -8.74 16.97
CA TRP A 136 -13.12 -9.17 15.66
C TRP A 136 -14.63 -9.33 15.64
N THR A 137 -15.26 -9.09 14.49
CA THR A 137 -16.72 -9.14 14.28
C THR A 137 -17.49 -8.14 15.15
N GLU A 138 -16.81 -7.14 15.67
CA GLU A 138 -17.39 -6.12 16.52
C GLU A 138 -17.40 -4.74 15.85
N THR A 139 -18.50 -4.02 16.04
CA THR A 139 -18.62 -2.62 15.62
C THR A 139 -18.67 -1.75 16.86
N ALA A 140 -17.72 -0.85 16.99
CA ALA A 140 -17.66 0.06 18.13
C ALA A 140 -18.64 1.23 17.97
N ASP A 141 -19.41 1.53 19.00
CA ASP A 141 -20.09 2.84 19.07
C ASP A 141 -19.10 3.90 19.53
N ILE A 142 -18.59 4.66 18.59
CA ILE A 142 -17.52 5.64 18.85
C ILE A 142 -17.94 6.78 19.76
N ASP A 143 -19.23 6.99 20.01
CA ASP A 143 -19.73 8.03 20.93
C ASP A 143 -19.71 7.56 22.39
N GLU A 144 -19.78 6.24 22.63
CA GLU A 144 -19.82 5.65 23.96
C GLU A 144 -18.43 5.25 24.50
N LEU A 145 -17.40 5.19 23.63
CA LEU A 145 -16.06 4.76 24.02
C LEU A 145 -15.32 5.83 24.83
N GLN A 146 -14.82 5.44 25.98
CA GLN A 146 -13.87 6.26 26.76
C GLN A 146 -12.46 6.09 26.18
N ARG A 147 -11.87 7.18 25.69
CA ARG A 147 -10.56 7.20 25.06
C ARG A 147 -9.97 8.60 25.03
N ASP A 148 -8.66 8.67 24.94
CA ASP A 148 -7.95 9.94 24.71
C ASP A 148 -7.88 10.25 23.21
N LEU A 149 -7.78 9.21 22.35
CA LEU A 149 -7.70 9.37 20.90
C LEU A 149 -8.40 8.24 20.13
N LEU A 150 -9.25 8.60 19.18
CA LEU A 150 -9.84 7.72 18.17
C LEU A 150 -9.00 7.71 16.89
N VAL A 151 -8.63 6.54 16.41
CA VAL A 151 -7.91 6.36 15.15
C VAL A 151 -8.82 5.64 14.16
N ALA A 152 -9.24 6.33 13.10
CA ALA A 152 -10.04 5.77 12.02
C ALA A 152 -9.12 5.18 10.95
N ALA A 153 -9.07 3.86 10.85
CA ALA A 153 -8.30 3.08 9.87
C ALA A 153 -9.19 2.08 9.11
N ASP A 154 -10.47 2.39 8.97
CA ASP A 154 -11.53 1.56 8.41
C ASP A 154 -11.68 1.68 6.87
N GLY A 155 -10.61 2.18 6.21
CA GLY A 155 -10.43 2.12 4.76
C GLY A 155 -11.14 3.23 3.97
N ALA A 156 -11.13 3.10 2.65
CA ALA A 156 -11.59 4.13 1.71
C ALA A 156 -13.07 4.55 1.93
N HIS A 157 -13.91 3.61 2.35
CA HIS A 157 -15.32 3.83 2.68
C HIS A 157 -15.55 4.02 4.19
N SER A 158 -14.63 4.69 4.87
CA SER A 158 -14.65 4.91 6.31
C SER A 158 -15.96 5.50 6.82
N ALA A 159 -16.73 4.68 7.55
CA ALA A 159 -17.92 5.11 8.26
C ALA A 159 -17.56 6.02 9.44
N THR A 160 -16.41 5.76 10.06
CA THR A 160 -15.87 6.57 11.16
C THR A 160 -15.58 7.99 10.69
N ARG A 161 -14.93 8.17 9.53
CA ARG A 161 -14.72 9.49 8.92
C ARG A 161 -16.02 10.23 8.71
N GLU A 162 -17.05 9.55 8.17
CA GLU A 162 -18.38 10.14 7.92
C GLU A 162 -19.06 10.56 9.22
N LYS A 163 -19.04 9.71 10.25
CA LYS A 163 -19.59 10.01 11.58
C LYS A 163 -18.87 11.19 12.25
N LEU A 164 -17.58 11.34 12.03
CA LEU A 164 -16.78 12.50 12.49
C LEU A 164 -17.03 13.78 11.68
N GLY A 165 -17.83 13.74 10.62
CA GLY A 165 -18.12 14.89 9.75
C GLY A 165 -16.91 15.36 8.92
N LEU A 166 -15.87 14.53 8.78
CA LEU A 166 -14.67 14.84 8.01
C LEU A 166 -14.92 14.61 6.52
N LYS A 167 -15.08 15.71 5.80
CA LYS A 167 -15.39 15.71 4.36
C LYS A 167 -14.20 15.21 3.55
N LYS A 168 -14.49 14.53 2.46
CA LYS A 168 -13.52 14.12 1.44
C LYS A 168 -13.83 14.76 0.09
N MET A 169 -12.83 14.87 -0.74
CA MET A 169 -12.91 15.15 -2.16
C MET A 169 -12.33 13.94 -2.91
N GLY A 170 -12.76 13.74 -4.13
CA GLY A 170 -12.26 12.64 -4.95
C GLY A 170 -13.09 12.48 -6.20
N TYR A 171 -12.61 11.63 -7.09
CA TYR A 171 -13.27 11.28 -8.34
C TYR A 171 -13.00 9.81 -8.70
N SER A 172 -13.85 9.25 -9.54
CA SER A 172 -13.62 7.97 -10.20
C SER A 172 -12.68 8.19 -11.38
N TYR A 173 -11.79 7.24 -11.63
CA TYR A 173 -11.00 7.22 -12.86
C TYR A 173 -11.80 6.66 -14.05
N ASP A 174 -13.03 6.19 -13.81
CA ASP A 174 -13.83 5.40 -14.77
C ASP A 174 -13.06 4.18 -15.29
N GLN A 175 -12.16 3.68 -14.47
CA GLN A 175 -11.35 2.50 -14.68
C GLN A 175 -11.57 1.49 -13.55
N ARG A 176 -11.29 0.24 -13.87
CA ARG A 176 -11.28 -0.88 -12.90
C ARG A 176 -9.92 -1.52 -12.90
N ALA A 177 -9.45 -1.93 -11.72
CA ALA A 177 -8.29 -2.80 -11.63
C ALA A 177 -8.77 -4.25 -11.63
N THR A 178 -8.32 -5.01 -12.61
CA THR A 178 -8.50 -6.47 -12.64
C THR A 178 -7.23 -7.13 -12.14
N VAL A 179 -7.37 -8.03 -11.16
CA VAL A 179 -6.26 -8.75 -10.55
C VAL A 179 -6.43 -10.26 -10.70
N CYS A 180 -5.35 -10.94 -11.04
CA CYS A 180 -5.26 -12.40 -11.05
C CYS A 180 -3.80 -12.84 -10.87
N VAL A 181 -3.57 -14.14 -10.73
CA VAL A 181 -2.23 -14.73 -10.86
C VAL A 181 -2.12 -15.31 -12.27
N ALA A 182 -1.04 -15.00 -12.99
CA ALA A 182 -0.73 -15.59 -14.29
C ALA A 182 0.57 -16.41 -14.18
N GLN A 183 0.57 -17.57 -14.87
CA GLN A 183 1.73 -18.42 -15.04
C GLN A 183 2.26 -18.29 -16.45
N PHE A 184 3.45 -17.76 -16.61
CA PHE A 184 4.19 -17.71 -17.88
C PHE A 184 5.10 -18.94 -18.04
N GLY A 185 5.60 -19.18 -19.26
CA GLY A 185 6.39 -20.35 -19.59
C GLY A 185 7.74 -20.43 -18.84
N GLN A 186 8.40 -21.58 -18.97
CA GLN A 186 9.62 -21.92 -18.20
C GLN A 186 10.91 -21.19 -18.63
N GLU A 187 10.84 -20.22 -19.53
CA GLU A 187 12.03 -19.47 -19.99
C GLU A 187 12.53 -18.42 -19.00
N PHE A 188 11.94 -18.39 -17.78
CA PHE A 188 12.36 -17.48 -16.72
C PHE A 188 13.57 -18.03 -15.99
N THR A 189 14.71 -17.34 -16.11
CA THR A 189 15.87 -17.51 -15.23
C THR A 189 15.55 -16.94 -13.83
N GLU A 190 16.30 -17.36 -12.81
CA GLU A 190 16.16 -16.82 -11.44
C GLU A 190 16.22 -15.28 -11.40
N GLU A 191 17.06 -14.68 -12.24
CA GLU A 191 17.20 -13.22 -12.35
C GLU A 191 15.91 -12.55 -12.87
N ARG A 192 15.21 -13.17 -13.82
CA ARG A 192 13.92 -12.66 -14.32
C ARG A 192 12.78 -12.86 -13.33
N GLY A 193 12.85 -13.88 -12.49
CA GLY A 193 11.87 -14.14 -11.43
C GLY A 193 11.88 -13.11 -10.30
N GLN A 194 12.89 -12.24 -10.23
CA GLN A 194 13.02 -11.17 -9.25
C GLN A 194 12.78 -9.77 -9.85
N GLN A 195 12.16 -9.71 -11.01
CA GLN A 195 11.89 -8.47 -11.73
C GLN A 195 10.40 -8.18 -11.79
N ALA A 196 10.02 -6.95 -11.42
CA ALA A 196 8.69 -6.40 -11.63
C ALA A 196 8.62 -5.70 -13.00
N TYR A 197 7.44 -5.73 -13.61
CA TYR A 197 7.21 -5.12 -14.92
C TYR A 197 5.99 -4.21 -14.86
N GLN A 198 6.03 -3.11 -15.64
CA GLN A 198 4.93 -2.19 -15.83
C GLN A 198 4.85 -1.80 -17.29
N TRP A 199 3.68 -2.00 -17.90
CA TRP A 199 3.35 -1.45 -19.23
C TRP A 199 2.30 -0.36 -19.08
N PHE A 200 2.44 0.70 -19.84
CA PHE A 200 1.41 1.70 -20.01
C PHE A 200 0.71 1.46 -21.36
N CYS A 201 -0.25 0.54 -21.37
CA CYS A 201 -1.01 0.15 -22.53
C CYS A 201 -2.12 1.17 -22.85
N ASP A 202 -2.69 1.11 -24.08
CA ASP A 202 -3.84 1.94 -24.48
C ASP A 202 -5.06 1.74 -23.57
N SER A 203 -5.30 0.48 -23.15
CA SER A 203 -6.35 0.13 -22.19
C SER A 203 -6.12 0.66 -20.78
N GLY A 204 -4.87 1.01 -20.43
CA GLY A 204 -4.42 1.49 -19.15
C GLY A 204 -3.20 0.72 -18.60
N PRO A 205 -2.72 1.08 -17.41
CA PRO A 205 -1.53 0.48 -16.81
C PRO A 205 -1.70 -1.01 -16.49
N LEU A 206 -0.73 -1.81 -16.93
CA LEU A 206 -0.60 -3.24 -16.63
C LEU A 206 0.68 -3.46 -15.81
N ALA A 207 0.55 -3.96 -14.59
CA ALA A 207 1.67 -4.37 -13.75
C ALA A 207 1.75 -5.90 -13.63
N LEU A 208 2.95 -6.44 -13.70
CA LEU A 208 3.28 -7.82 -13.40
C LEU A 208 4.26 -7.84 -12.23
N LEU A 209 3.80 -8.36 -11.10
CA LEU A 209 4.53 -8.40 -9.83
C LEU A 209 4.98 -9.84 -9.56
N PRO A 210 6.28 -10.11 -9.39
CA PRO A 210 6.78 -11.48 -9.26
C PRO A 210 6.26 -12.16 -7.99
N LEU A 211 5.93 -13.45 -8.11
CA LEU A 211 5.51 -14.30 -7.00
C LEU A 211 6.44 -15.51 -6.92
N GLY A 212 7.25 -15.61 -5.90
CA GLY A 212 8.21 -16.66 -5.51
C GLY A 212 8.57 -17.77 -6.50
N ASP A 213 7.59 -18.38 -7.14
CA ASP A 213 7.80 -19.42 -8.15
C ASP A 213 8.17 -18.79 -9.51
N GLN A 214 9.09 -19.43 -10.23
CA GLN A 214 9.52 -18.97 -11.56
C GLN A 214 8.33 -18.85 -12.53
N GLY A 215 8.24 -17.69 -13.19
CA GLY A 215 7.21 -17.41 -14.17
C GLY A 215 5.82 -17.12 -13.60
N LYS A 216 5.62 -17.08 -12.29
CA LYS A 216 4.36 -16.62 -11.68
C LYS A 216 4.38 -15.14 -11.38
N PHE A 217 3.30 -14.47 -11.77
CA PHE A 217 3.11 -13.04 -11.51
C PHE A 217 1.70 -12.75 -11.00
N ALA A 218 1.60 -11.84 -10.04
CA ALA A 218 0.34 -11.15 -9.81
C ALA A 218 0.17 -10.09 -10.90
N VAL A 219 -0.92 -10.22 -11.63
CA VAL A 219 -1.35 -9.25 -12.66
C VAL A 219 -2.21 -8.20 -12.00
N VAL A 220 -1.91 -6.93 -12.23
CA VAL A 220 -2.76 -5.79 -11.85
C VAL A 220 -2.97 -4.96 -13.11
N TRP A 221 -4.15 -5.07 -13.71
CA TRP A 221 -4.48 -4.40 -14.96
C TRP A 221 -5.57 -3.36 -14.75
N SER A 222 -5.21 -2.10 -14.87
CA SER A 222 -6.16 -0.99 -14.82
C SER A 222 -6.70 -0.73 -16.22
N SER A 223 -8.03 -0.79 -16.41
CA SER A 223 -8.67 -0.59 -17.70
C SER A 223 -10.05 0.07 -17.54
N SER A 224 -10.50 0.82 -18.56
CA SER A 224 -11.89 1.28 -18.67
C SER A 224 -12.86 0.12 -18.94
N GLU A 225 -12.38 -0.97 -19.53
CA GLU A 225 -13.14 -2.20 -19.72
C GLU A 225 -12.99 -3.13 -18.50
N ASP A 226 -14.05 -3.86 -18.17
CA ASP A 226 -13.96 -4.87 -17.11
C ASP A 226 -13.32 -6.16 -17.64
N MET A 227 -11.99 -6.21 -17.55
CA MET A 227 -11.19 -7.34 -17.99
C MET A 227 -11.48 -8.65 -17.23
N ALA A 228 -12.23 -8.59 -16.14
CA ALA A 228 -12.69 -9.80 -15.44
C ALA A 228 -13.91 -10.43 -16.11
N SER A 229 -14.66 -9.70 -16.94
CA SER A 229 -15.89 -10.15 -17.60
C SER A 229 -15.66 -10.83 -18.93
N ILE A 230 -14.53 -10.61 -19.62
CA ILE A 230 -14.20 -11.26 -20.90
C ILE A 230 -13.81 -12.74 -20.70
N SER A 231 -13.82 -13.55 -21.76
CA SER A 231 -13.41 -14.95 -21.66
C SER A 231 -11.95 -15.10 -21.21
N GLU A 232 -11.59 -16.27 -20.70
CA GLU A 232 -10.21 -16.57 -20.29
C GLU A 232 -9.26 -16.49 -21.49
N THR A 233 -9.67 -17.01 -22.62
CA THR A 233 -8.87 -17.00 -23.86
C THR A 233 -8.62 -15.59 -24.36
N GLU A 234 -9.64 -14.73 -24.34
CA GLU A 234 -9.51 -13.32 -24.72
C GLU A 234 -8.58 -12.57 -23.76
N PHE A 235 -8.73 -12.81 -22.46
CA PHE A 235 -7.85 -12.20 -21.46
C PHE A 235 -6.39 -12.61 -21.64
N ILE A 236 -6.12 -13.91 -21.84
CA ILE A 236 -4.76 -14.42 -22.09
C ILE A 236 -4.18 -13.80 -23.35
N SER A 237 -4.94 -13.78 -24.45
CA SER A 237 -4.50 -13.17 -25.72
C SER A 237 -4.19 -11.68 -25.56
N ALA A 238 -5.04 -10.95 -24.84
CA ALA A 238 -4.82 -9.54 -24.55
C ALA A 238 -3.58 -9.31 -23.66
N LEU A 239 -3.36 -10.19 -22.66
CA LEU A 239 -2.20 -10.11 -21.77
C LEU A 239 -0.89 -10.37 -22.51
N GLU A 240 -0.84 -11.42 -23.35
CA GLU A 240 0.32 -11.73 -24.20
C GLU A 240 0.62 -10.58 -25.17
N GLY A 241 -0.40 -10.07 -25.87
CA GLY A 241 -0.24 -8.93 -26.78
C GLY A 241 0.24 -7.67 -26.07
N SER A 242 -0.29 -7.37 -24.87
CA SER A 242 0.11 -6.19 -24.09
C SER A 242 1.54 -6.27 -23.54
N THR A 243 2.06 -7.47 -23.34
CA THR A 243 3.46 -7.70 -22.95
C THR A 243 4.42 -7.81 -24.12
N GLU A 244 3.92 -7.64 -25.37
CA GLU A 244 4.69 -7.74 -26.61
C GLU A 244 5.46 -9.07 -26.71
N ASP A 245 4.89 -10.16 -26.21
CA ASP A 245 5.50 -11.49 -26.12
C ASP A 245 6.87 -11.54 -25.41
N LYS A 246 7.25 -10.45 -24.70
CA LYS A 246 8.55 -10.38 -23.99
C LYS A 246 8.70 -11.39 -22.88
N LEU A 247 7.58 -11.86 -22.34
CA LEU A 247 7.54 -12.82 -21.22
C LEU A 247 7.14 -14.23 -21.68
N GLY A 248 6.92 -14.42 -22.98
CA GLY A 248 6.50 -15.69 -23.54
C GLY A 248 5.00 -15.96 -23.31
N ARG A 249 4.59 -17.22 -23.51
CA ARG A 249 3.20 -17.64 -23.44
C ARG A 249 2.67 -17.78 -22.03
N VAL A 250 1.39 -17.44 -21.84
CA VAL A 250 0.65 -17.66 -20.60
C VAL A 250 0.06 -19.08 -20.60
N HIS A 251 0.48 -19.89 -19.62
CA HIS A 251 0.04 -21.27 -19.49
C HIS A 251 -1.22 -21.44 -18.63
N GLY A 252 -1.59 -20.42 -17.87
CA GLY A 252 -2.79 -20.42 -17.04
C GLY A 252 -2.93 -19.17 -16.20
N ILE A 253 -4.16 -18.91 -15.79
CA ILE A 253 -4.49 -17.79 -14.91
C ILE A 253 -5.39 -18.29 -13.76
N SER A 254 -5.35 -17.59 -12.62
CA SER A 254 -6.32 -17.81 -11.55
C SER A 254 -7.63 -17.08 -11.84
N SER A 255 -8.62 -17.26 -10.95
CA SER A 255 -9.83 -16.44 -10.96
C SER A 255 -9.46 -14.94 -10.96
N ARG A 256 -10.18 -14.19 -11.79
CA ARG A 256 -10.01 -12.74 -11.92
C ARG A 256 -10.98 -12.02 -11.02
N HIS A 257 -10.49 -11.00 -10.35
CA HIS A 257 -11.29 -10.10 -9.52
C HIS A 257 -11.14 -8.66 -10.01
N SER A 258 -12.22 -7.90 -10.00
CA SER A 258 -12.21 -6.53 -10.52
C SER A 258 -12.83 -5.57 -9.50
N PHE A 259 -12.20 -4.41 -9.31
CA PHE A 259 -12.69 -3.37 -8.41
C PHE A 259 -12.50 -1.97 -9.04
N PRO A 260 -13.42 -1.03 -8.76
CA PRO A 260 -13.33 0.32 -9.31
C PRO A 260 -12.15 1.08 -8.74
N LEU A 261 -11.52 1.90 -9.59
CA LEU A 261 -10.43 2.77 -9.20
C LEU A 261 -10.96 4.17 -8.86
N MET A 262 -10.61 4.63 -7.68
CA MET A 262 -11.03 5.93 -7.16
C MET A 262 -9.83 6.64 -6.56
N GLN A 263 -9.76 7.95 -6.76
CA GLN A 263 -8.92 8.82 -5.96
C GLN A 263 -9.80 9.54 -4.95
N GLN A 264 -9.38 9.56 -3.71
CA GLN A 264 -10.05 10.35 -2.68
C GLN A 264 -9.05 10.85 -1.64
N GLN A 265 -9.34 12.02 -1.10
CA GLN A 265 -8.55 12.64 -0.06
C GLN A 265 -9.46 13.40 0.91
N ALA A 266 -9.30 13.18 2.21
CA ALA A 266 -10.00 13.95 3.22
C ALA A 266 -9.48 15.39 3.27
N TRP A 267 -10.39 16.35 3.44
CA TRP A 267 -10.00 17.76 3.57
C TRP A 267 -9.22 18.03 4.84
N ARG A 268 -9.52 17.29 5.89
CA ARG A 268 -8.77 17.27 7.15
C ARG A 268 -8.57 15.83 7.56
N TYR A 269 -7.40 15.52 8.08
CA TYR A 269 -7.08 14.19 8.61
C TYR A 269 -7.39 14.10 10.11
N VAL A 270 -7.62 15.24 10.76
CA VAL A 270 -7.76 15.32 12.21
C VAL A 270 -8.92 16.22 12.64
N THR A 271 -9.49 15.88 13.78
CA THR A 271 -10.34 16.74 14.61
C THR A 271 -9.91 16.55 16.05
N GLU A 272 -10.51 17.28 17.00
CA GLU A 272 -10.23 17.11 18.43
C GLU A 272 -10.53 15.66 18.84
N GLY A 273 -9.56 14.98 19.44
CA GLY A 273 -9.69 13.60 19.89
C GLY A 273 -9.82 12.54 18.80
N ALA A 274 -9.65 12.87 17.50
CA ALA A 274 -9.72 11.88 16.44
C ALA A 274 -8.79 12.16 15.24
N VAL A 275 -8.29 11.07 14.62
CA VAL A 275 -7.37 11.09 13.47
C VAL A 275 -7.74 10.02 12.45
N LEU A 276 -7.59 10.34 11.16
CA LEU A 276 -7.70 9.41 10.03
C LEU A 276 -6.33 8.86 9.66
N LEU A 277 -6.29 7.57 9.29
CA LEU A 277 -5.06 6.85 8.96
C LEU A 277 -5.23 6.01 7.68
N GLY A 278 -4.24 6.04 6.79
CA GLY A 278 -4.25 5.30 5.53
C GLY A 278 -5.42 5.68 4.63
N ASP A 279 -6.09 4.69 4.02
CA ASP A 279 -7.18 4.92 3.05
C ASP A 279 -8.39 5.66 3.64
N ALA A 280 -8.57 5.68 4.95
CA ALA A 280 -9.58 6.53 5.59
C ALA A 280 -9.28 8.03 5.39
N ALA A 281 -8.00 8.40 5.29
CA ALA A 281 -7.55 9.75 5.01
C ALA A 281 -7.37 10.00 3.51
N HIS A 282 -6.76 9.05 2.78
CA HIS A 282 -6.43 9.19 1.35
C HIS A 282 -6.39 7.82 0.66
N ALA A 283 -6.96 7.73 -0.52
CA ALA A 283 -6.78 6.61 -1.43
C ALA A 283 -6.29 7.16 -2.77
N ILE A 284 -5.21 6.60 -3.28
CA ILE A 284 -4.60 7.00 -4.54
C ILE A 284 -4.69 5.89 -5.57
N HIS A 285 -4.49 6.23 -6.85
CA HIS A 285 -4.40 5.22 -7.91
C HIS A 285 -3.31 4.20 -7.58
N PRO A 286 -3.56 2.89 -7.74
CA PRO A 286 -2.61 1.83 -7.38
C PRO A 286 -1.39 1.72 -8.31
N LEU A 287 -1.05 2.77 -9.06
CA LEU A 287 0.18 2.83 -9.85
C LEU A 287 1.38 2.51 -8.96
N ALA A 288 2.13 1.49 -9.33
CA ALA A 288 3.31 1.01 -8.61
C ALA A 288 3.07 0.55 -7.15
N GLY A 289 1.82 0.25 -6.74
CA GLY A 289 1.51 -0.30 -5.41
C GLY A 289 1.83 0.63 -4.22
N GLN A 290 1.88 1.95 -4.41
CA GLN A 290 2.32 2.91 -3.39
C GLN A 290 1.34 3.14 -2.24
N GLY A 291 0.04 2.82 -2.40
CA GLY A 291 -0.99 3.12 -1.39
C GLY A 291 -0.67 2.57 0.00
N ALA A 292 -0.28 1.30 0.08
CA ALA A 292 0.08 0.67 1.35
C ALA A 292 1.29 1.34 2.02
N ASN A 293 2.31 1.72 1.24
CA ASN A 293 3.52 2.36 1.75
C ASN A 293 3.23 3.75 2.34
N LEU A 294 2.34 4.51 1.73
CA LEU A 294 1.88 5.78 2.30
C LEU A 294 1.15 5.57 3.62
N GLY A 295 0.32 4.53 3.72
CA GLY A 295 -0.37 4.19 4.96
C GLY A 295 0.59 3.73 6.07
N PHE A 296 1.63 2.96 5.77
CA PHE A 296 2.67 2.60 6.74
C PHE A 296 3.46 3.83 7.20
N ALA A 297 3.77 4.75 6.30
CA ALA A 297 4.41 6.01 6.65
C ALA A 297 3.49 6.90 7.52
N ASP A 298 2.18 6.87 7.30
CA ASP A 298 1.21 7.54 8.17
C ASP A 298 1.26 6.94 9.58
N ALA A 299 1.22 5.61 9.71
CA ALA A 299 1.29 4.93 11.00
C ALA A 299 2.59 5.25 11.76
N SER A 300 3.72 5.21 11.06
CA SER A 300 5.03 5.56 11.60
C SER A 300 5.12 7.03 12.04
N CYS A 301 4.57 7.94 11.25
CA CYS A 301 4.54 9.36 11.59
C CYS A 301 3.64 9.63 12.81
N LEU A 302 2.43 9.07 12.82
CA LEU A 302 1.47 9.29 13.91
C LEU A 302 2.05 8.81 15.23
N ILE A 303 2.60 7.58 15.29
CA ILE A 303 3.18 7.08 16.55
C ILE A 303 4.34 7.94 17.04
N THR A 304 5.16 8.46 16.11
CA THR A 304 6.25 9.37 16.47
C THR A 304 5.74 10.66 17.11
N GLU A 305 4.68 11.28 16.56
CA GLU A 305 4.09 12.49 17.13
C GLU A 305 3.41 12.24 18.48
N LEU A 306 2.76 11.08 18.65
CA LEU A 306 2.13 10.74 19.94
C LEU A 306 3.17 10.48 21.03
N CYS A 307 4.26 9.79 20.70
CA CYS A 307 5.37 9.59 21.65
C CYS A 307 6.01 10.93 22.05
N ALA A 308 6.23 11.83 21.12
CA ALA A 308 6.75 13.16 21.40
C ALA A 308 5.80 13.95 22.31
N ALA A 309 4.50 13.93 22.03
CA ALA A 309 3.49 14.59 22.84
C ALA A 309 3.45 14.06 24.27
N ARG A 310 3.53 12.74 24.45
CA ARG A 310 3.59 12.10 25.78
C ARG A 310 4.84 12.51 26.56
N LEU A 311 6.00 12.60 25.90
CA LEU A 311 7.24 13.09 26.53
C LEU A 311 7.15 14.58 26.91
N GLU A 312 6.41 15.37 26.15
CA GLU A 312 6.13 16.79 26.43
C GLU A 312 5.03 16.96 27.51
N GLY A 313 4.42 15.88 28.03
CA GLY A 313 3.31 15.93 28.99
C GLY A 313 2.00 16.47 28.39
N ARG A 314 1.82 16.36 27.08
CA ARG A 314 0.62 16.84 26.35
C ARG A 314 -0.39 15.71 26.18
N VAL A 315 -1.65 16.09 26.12
CA VAL A 315 -2.75 15.17 25.79
C VAL A 315 -2.62 14.73 24.33
N ILE A 316 -2.60 13.41 24.08
CA ILE A 316 -2.38 12.85 22.74
C ILE A 316 -3.50 13.17 21.74
N GLY A 317 -4.73 13.38 22.23
CA GLY A 317 -5.89 13.81 21.43
C GLY A 317 -5.97 15.30 21.15
N ASP A 318 -5.07 16.12 21.72
CA ASP A 318 -5.02 17.58 21.49
C ASP A 318 -4.85 17.89 19.99
N LEU A 319 -5.71 18.75 19.47
CA LEU A 319 -5.70 19.13 18.05
C LEU A 319 -4.34 19.68 17.60
N GLY A 320 -3.60 20.37 18.47
CA GLY A 320 -2.27 20.89 18.17
C GLY A 320 -1.23 19.77 17.96
N VAL A 321 -1.35 18.66 18.70
CA VAL A 321 -0.54 17.45 18.51
C VAL A 321 -0.88 16.80 17.18
N LEU A 322 -2.18 16.56 16.95
CA LEU A 322 -2.67 15.87 15.74
C LEU A 322 -2.40 16.67 14.46
N LYS A 323 -2.42 17.99 14.51
CA LYS A 323 -2.05 18.85 13.36
C LYS A 323 -0.58 18.73 12.95
N ARG A 324 0.34 18.32 13.83
CA ARG A 324 1.75 18.05 13.43
C ARG A 324 1.79 16.86 12.48
N TYR A 325 1.08 15.77 12.80
CA TYR A 325 0.90 14.63 11.92
C TYR A 325 0.25 15.04 10.59
N GLU A 326 -0.91 15.71 10.65
CA GLU A 326 -1.64 16.14 9.45
C GLU A 326 -0.75 16.97 8.52
N LYS A 327 0.00 17.94 9.04
CA LYS A 327 0.87 18.81 8.25
C LYS A 327 1.95 18.01 7.50
N LYS A 328 2.61 17.06 8.20
CA LYS A 328 3.65 16.22 7.60
C LYS A 328 3.07 15.30 6.53
N ARG A 329 2.07 14.51 6.90
CA ARG A 329 1.54 13.47 6.01
C ARG A 329 0.74 14.00 4.85
N LYS A 330 -0.05 15.07 5.06
CA LYS A 330 -0.87 15.63 3.99
C LYS A 330 -0.03 16.23 2.87
N ALA A 331 1.10 16.83 3.17
CA ALA A 331 2.02 17.33 2.16
C ALA A 331 2.59 16.20 1.31
N ASP A 332 3.10 15.14 1.95
CA ASP A 332 3.70 13.97 1.27
C ASP A 332 2.66 13.21 0.44
N ASN A 333 1.48 12.95 1.03
CA ASN A 333 0.40 12.23 0.36
C ASN A 333 -0.16 13.02 -0.82
N HIS A 334 -0.22 14.36 -0.72
CA HIS A 334 -0.64 15.21 -1.83
C HIS A 334 0.38 15.22 -2.97
N LEU A 335 1.67 15.29 -2.64
CA LEU A 335 2.73 15.22 -3.64
C LEU A 335 2.72 13.85 -4.36
N ALA A 336 2.55 12.75 -3.62
CA ALA A 336 2.41 11.42 -4.20
C ALA A 336 1.19 11.32 -5.13
N ALA A 337 0.03 11.85 -4.70
CA ALA A 337 -1.18 11.87 -5.50
C ALA A 337 -1.00 12.69 -6.80
N LEU A 338 -0.37 13.87 -6.72
CA LEU A 338 -0.05 14.70 -7.89
C LEU A 338 0.92 14.00 -8.84
N ALA A 339 1.93 13.31 -8.33
CA ALA A 339 2.87 12.55 -9.14
C ALA A 339 2.15 11.42 -9.88
N MET A 340 1.31 10.63 -9.18
CA MET A 340 0.53 9.55 -9.80
C MET A 340 -0.46 10.07 -10.84
N GLU A 341 -1.13 11.18 -10.57
CA GLU A 341 -2.02 11.85 -11.53
C GLU A 341 -1.25 12.36 -12.75
N GLY A 342 -0.08 12.96 -12.55
CA GLY A 342 0.79 13.38 -13.64
C GLY A 342 1.24 12.21 -14.52
N PHE A 343 1.64 11.10 -13.93
CA PHE A 343 1.94 9.86 -14.66
C PHE A 343 0.72 9.33 -15.40
N HIS A 344 -0.42 9.22 -14.73
CA HIS A 344 -1.65 8.76 -15.38
C HIS A 344 -1.96 9.59 -16.62
N ARG A 345 -2.02 10.92 -16.51
CA ARG A 345 -2.31 11.82 -17.65
C ARG A 345 -1.26 11.76 -18.75
N LEU A 346 0.01 11.62 -18.40
CA LEU A 346 1.10 11.52 -19.37
C LEU A 346 0.97 10.25 -20.23
N PHE A 347 0.55 9.13 -19.62
CA PHE A 347 0.49 7.83 -20.28
C PHE A 347 -0.88 7.50 -20.89
N THR A 348 -1.95 8.20 -20.51
CA THR A 348 -3.28 8.05 -21.13
C THR A 348 -3.57 9.06 -22.27
N SER A 349 -2.60 9.93 -22.58
CA SER A 349 -2.78 10.93 -23.62
C SER A 349 -2.60 10.35 -25.02
N ASP A 350 -3.61 10.48 -25.89
CA ASP A 350 -3.59 10.07 -27.30
C ASP A 350 -2.81 11.05 -28.20
N SER A 351 -2.29 12.16 -27.64
CA SER A 351 -1.54 13.16 -28.42
C SER A 351 -0.17 12.63 -28.84
N SER A 352 0.08 12.59 -30.15
CA SER A 352 1.36 12.18 -30.74
C SER A 352 2.54 13.02 -30.20
N ILE A 353 2.31 14.31 -29.90
CA ILE A 353 3.34 15.19 -29.31
C ILE A 353 3.66 14.74 -27.87
N VAL A 354 2.64 14.43 -27.07
CA VAL A 354 2.81 13.92 -25.70
C VAL A 354 3.52 12.57 -25.75
N GLY A 355 3.17 11.68 -26.68
CA GLY A 355 3.85 10.40 -26.88
C GLY A 355 5.33 10.54 -27.19
N LEU A 356 5.69 11.50 -28.08
CA LEU A 356 7.10 11.78 -28.38
C LEU A 356 7.87 12.33 -27.19
N VAL A 357 7.27 13.26 -26.42
CA VAL A 357 7.86 13.82 -25.19
C VAL A 357 8.01 12.73 -24.14
N ARG A 358 7.01 11.85 -23.96
CA ARG A 358 7.01 10.73 -23.04
C ARG A 358 8.16 9.75 -23.35
N SER A 359 8.26 9.28 -24.59
CA SER A 359 9.31 8.35 -25.02
C SER A 359 10.72 8.95 -24.87
N ARG A 360 10.88 10.24 -25.22
CA ARG A 360 12.16 10.96 -25.01
C ARG A 360 12.45 11.17 -23.52
N GLY A 361 11.44 11.51 -22.73
CA GLY A 361 11.55 11.69 -21.28
C GLY A 361 12.00 10.41 -20.57
N LEU A 362 11.39 9.28 -20.89
CA LEU A 362 11.81 7.98 -20.36
C LEU A 362 13.27 7.67 -20.69
N ARG A 363 13.69 7.91 -21.94
CA ARG A 363 15.08 7.72 -22.37
C ARG A 363 16.04 8.63 -21.62
N LEU A 364 15.74 9.93 -21.50
CA LEU A 364 16.56 10.88 -20.76
C LEU A 364 16.72 10.49 -19.29
N VAL A 365 15.64 10.07 -18.63
CA VAL A 365 15.71 9.58 -17.24
C VAL A 365 16.53 8.29 -17.18
N ASN A 366 16.37 7.37 -18.14
CA ASN A 366 17.12 6.12 -18.18
C ASN A 366 18.65 6.33 -18.34
N GLU A 367 19.05 7.34 -19.11
CA GLU A 367 20.47 7.69 -19.35
C GLU A 367 21.07 8.53 -18.22
N ASN A 368 20.25 9.21 -17.41
CA ASN A 368 20.71 10.09 -16.35
C ASN A 368 20.71 9.40 -14.98
N LYS A 369 21.90 8.98 -14.53
CA LYS A 369 22.08 8.28 -13.24
C LYS A 369 21.53 9.06 -12.03
N THR A 370 21.61 10.39 -12.04
CA THR A 370 21.12 11.22 -10.92
C THR A 370 19.60 11.20 -10.85
N LEU A 371 18.92 11.35 -12.00
CA LEU A 371 17.45 11.32 -12.05
C LEU A 371 16.94 9.90 -11.70
N LYS A 372 17.60 8.84 -12.18
CA LYS A 372 17.25 7.45 -11.79
C LYS A 372 17.40 7.24 -10.29
N ARG A 373 18.51 7.68 -9.68
CA ARG A 373 18.71 7.56 -8.23
C ARG A 373 17.65 8.30 -7.44
N LEU A 374 17.29 9.51 -7.88
CA LEU A 374 16.22 10.28 -7.24
C LEU A 374 14.88 9.54 -7.33
N ALA A 375 14.52 9.00 -8.50
CA ALA A 375 13.29 8.22 -8.69
C ALA A 375 13.27 6.98 -7.79
N ILE A 376 14.39 6.23 -7.71
CA ILE A 376 14.54 5.06 -6.84
C ILE A 376 14.42 5.48 -5.36
N SER A 377 15.03 6.59 -4.95
CA SER A 377 14.98 7.08 -3.57
C SER A 377 13.56 7.44 -3.15
N VAL A 378 12.81 8.14 -4.01
CA VAL A 378 11.39 8.45 -3.77
C VAL A 378 10.56 7.17 -3.68
N ALA A 379 10.71 6.24 -4.63
CA ALA A 379 9.95 4.98 -4.64
C ALA A 379 10.27 4.09 -3.44
N SER A 380 11.51 4.12 -2.94
CA SER A 380 11.95 3.36 -1.76
C SER A 380 11.50 3.95 -0.42
N GLY A 381 10.90 5.14 -0.42
CA GLY A 381 10.45 5.83 0.79
C GLY A 381 11.56 6.55 1.57
N ARG A 382 12.74 6.79 0.96
CA ARG A 382 13.91 7.41 1.62
C ARG A 382 14.01 8.93 1.46
N VAL A 383 13.04 9.55 0.81
CA VAL A 383 12.98 11.03 0.62
C VAL A 383 11.70 11.57 1.24
#